data_e8c595e32dff399ec93af276c5d19ae8
#
_entry.id   e8c595e32dff399ec93af276c5d19ae8
#
_cell.length_a   1.000
_cell.length_b   1.000
_cell.length_c   1.000
_cell.angle_alpha   90.00
_cell.angle_beta   90.00
_cell.angle_gamma   90.00
#
_symmetry.space_group_name_H-M   'P 1'
#
loop_
_entity.id
_entity.type
_entity.pdbx_description
1 polymer ?
#
loop_
_entity_poly.entity_id
_entity_poly.type
_entity_poly.pdbx_seq_one_letter_code
_entity_poly.pdbx_strand_id
1 'polypeptide(L)'
;MFTTSSNTLSQREKKLIVALQQAKVRRAEGLFVAEGPKLIGELLATFPCRLLVTTASFLPLVESLGQIQRVVLLPEGYDFSSLSTLR
;
A
#
# COMPACT_ATOMS: atom_id res chain seq x y z
N MET A 1 -4.01 -8.17 -15.13
CA MET A 1 -3.99 -6.71 -15.30
C MET A 1 -4.67 -6.05 -14.11
N PHE A 2 -4.13 -4.99 -13.64
CA PHE A 2 -4.78 -4.21 -12.60
C PHE A 2 -5.26 -2.88 -13.16
N THR A 3 -6.20 -2.25 -12.46
CA THR A 3 -6.78 -0.99 -12.87
C THR A 3 -6.60 0.04 -11.78
N THR A 4 -6.20 1.25 -12.16
CA THR A 4 -6.18 2.37 -11.24
C THR A 4 -7.61 2.84 -11.07
N SER A 5 -8.17 2.65 -9.88
CA SER A 5 -9.59 2.93 -9.66
C SER A 5 -9.85 4.32 -9.12
N SER A 6 -8.85 4.96 -8.51
CA SER A 6 -9.06 6.24 -7.85
C SER A 6 -7.74 6.90 -7.51
N ASN A 7 -7.75 8.23 -7.47
CA ASN A 7 -6.64 9.01 -6.94
C ASN A 7 -6.87 9.39 -5.48
N THR A 8 -7.85 8.75 -4.85
CA THR A 8 -8.23 9.09 -3.49
C THR A 8 -8.32 7.83 -2.65
N LEU A 9 -7.64 7.87 -1.51
CA LEU A 9 -7.71 6.81 -0.53
C LEU A 9 -9.00 7.01 0.29
N SER A 10 -9.84 5.98 0.40
CA SER A 10 -11.07 6.10 1.14
C SER A 10 -10.82 6.17 2.65
N GLN A 11 -11.80 6.69 3.40
CA GLN A 11 -11.69 6.74 4.85
C GLN A 11 -11.56 5.34 5.45
N ARG A 12 -12.28 4.38 4.89
CA ARG A 12 -12.19 2.99 5.34
C ARG A 12 -10.78 2.44 5.14
N GLU A 13 -10.19 2.71 3.99
CA GLU A 13 -8.84 2.27 3.70
C GLU A 13 -7.82 2.92 4.64
N LYS A 14 -7.97 4.22 4.91
CA LYS A 14 -7.10 4.91 5.86
C LYS A 14 -7.21 4.31 7.26
N LYS A 15 -8.43 4.05 7.70
CA LYS A 15 -8.66 3.46 9.02
C LYS A 15 -8.03 2.07 9.13
N LEU A 16 -8.15 1.27 8.08
CA LEU A 16 -7.55 -0.07 8.07
C LEU A 16 -6.03 0.01 8.14
N ILE A 17 -5.41 0.87 7.34
CA ILE A 17 -3.95 1.01 7.33
C ILE A 17 -3.45 1.39 8.72
N VAL A 18 -4.08 2.37 9.35
CA VAL A 18 -3.69 2.81 10.69
C VAL A 18 -3.93 1.71 11.72
N ALA A 19 -5.06 1.00 11.62
CA ALA A 19 -5.38 -0.07 12.55
C ALA A 19 -4.40 -1.23 12.47
N LEU A 20 -3.79 -1.46 11.31
CA LEU A 20 -2.81 -2.54 11.13
C LEU A 20 -1.50 -2.31 11.89
N GLN A 21 -1.34 -1.18 12.56
CA GLN A 21 -0.27 -0.99 13.51
C GLN A 21 -0.39 -1.94 14.70
N GLN A 22 -1.60 -2.41 15.00
CA GLN A 22 -1.85 -3.31 16.11
C GLN A 22 -1.74 -4.77 15.67
N ALA A 23 -0.98 -5.56 16.42
CA ALA A 23 -0.80 -6.98 16.10
C ALA A 23 -2.11 -7.74 16.08
N LYS A 24 -3.04 -7.38 16.94
CA LYS A 24 -4.37 -7.99 17.01
C LYS A 24 -5.10 -7.84 15.65
N VAL A 25 -5.04 -6.64 15.08
CA VAL A 25 -5.69 -6.37 13.80
C VAL A 25 -5.01 -7.11 12.68
N ARG A 26 -3.67 -7.12 12.67
CA ARG A 26 -2.92 -7.86 11.65
C ARG A 26 -3.30 -9.34 11.64
N ARG A 27 -3.44 -9.94 12.81
CA ARG A 27 -3.82 -11.36 12.90
C ARG A 27 -5.26 -11.58 12.46
N ALA A 28 -6.16 -10.69 12.85
CA ALA A 28 -7.57 -10.82 12.50
C ALA A 28 -7.80 -10.65 10.99
N GLU A 29 -7.11 -9.71 10.37
CA GLU A 29 -7.27 -9.41 8.95
C GLU A 29 -6.39 -10.25 8.05
N GLY A 30 -5.33 -10.84 8.58
CA GLY A 30 -4.35 -11.55 7.76
C GLY A 30 -3.54 -10.62 6.88
N LEU A 31 -3.34 -9.37 7.32
CA LEU A 31 -2.68 -8.33 6.54
C LEU A 31 -1.59 -7.64 7.34
N PHE A 32 -0.66 -7.06 6.64
CA PHE A 32 0.35 -6.20 7.25
C PHE A 32 0.67 -5.04 6.30
N VAL A 33 1.30 -4.00 6.83
CA VAL A 33 1.70 -2.82 6.06
C VAL A 33 3.21 -2.83 5.89
N ALA A 34 3.65 -2.59 4.67
CA ALA A 34 5.06 -2.42 4.35
C ALA A 34 5.29 -1.02 3.78
N GLU A 35 6.42 -0.42 4.13
CA GLU A 35 6.77 0.91 3.69
C GLU A 35 8.20 0.92 3.18
N GLY A 36 8.44 1.81 2.22
CA GLY A 36 9.75 1.97 1.63
C GLY A 36 9.91 1.20 0.33
N PRO A 37 10.55 1.83 -0.67
CA PRO A 37 10.61 1.26 -2.02
C PRO A 37 11.31 -0.09 -2.10
N LYS A 38 12.39 -0.27 -1.36
CA LYS A 38 13.14 -1.53 -1.40
C LYS A 38 12.33 -2.68 -0.81
N LEU A 39 11.72 -2.46 0.37
CA LEU A 39 10.94 -3.49 1.03
C LEU A 39 9.70 -3.85 0.21
N ILE A 40 9.01 -2.84 -0.32
CA ILE A 40 7.82 -3.08 -1.15
C ILE A 40 8.20 -3.92 -2.37
N GLY A 41 9.31 -3.60 -3.04
CA GLY A 41 9.75 -4.38 -4.19
C GLY A 41 10.03 -5.83 -3.85
N GLU A 42 10.68 -6.08 -2.72
CA GLU A 42 10.98 -7.43 -2.26
C GLU A 42 9.70 -8.21 -1.93
N LEU A 43 8.77 -7.58 -1.24
CA LEU A 43 7.53 -8.23 -0.83
C LEU A 43 6.59 -8.51 -1.99
N LEU A 44 6.53 -7.63 -2.99
CA LEU A 44 5.70 -7.85 -4.17
C LEU A 44 6.12 -9.08 -4.96
N ALA A 45 7.40 -9.41 -4.93
CA ALA A 45 7.89 -10.61 -5.59
C ALA A 45 7.47 -11.88 -4.87
N THR A 46 7.08 -11.80 -3.60
CA THR A 46 6.82 -12.96 -2.74
C THR A 46 5.34 -13.09 -2.36
N PHE A 47 4.68 -11.98 -2.10
CA PHE A 47 3.31 -11.96 -1.58
C PHE A 47 2.38 -11.18 -2.48
N PRO A 48 1.10 -11.59 -2.57
CA PRO A 48 0.11 -10.76 -3.24
C PRO A 48 -0.13 -9.47 -2.46
N CYS A 49 -0.39 -8.41 -3.19
CA CYS A 49 -0.63 -7.08 -2.61
C CYS A 49 -2.11 -6.75 -2.72
N ARG A 50 -2.74 -6.50 -1.58
CA ARG A 50 -4.15 -6.14 -1.58
C ARG A 50 -4.37 -4.69 -1.98
N LEU A 51 -3.51 -3.80 -1.52
CA LEU A 51 -3.63 -2.39 -1.80
C LEU A 51 -2.23 -1.77 -1.90
N LEU A 52 -1.94 -1.14 -3.03
CA LEU A 52 -0.72 -0.37 -3.20
C LEU A 52 -1.09 1.11 -3.27
N VAL A 53 -0.56 1.89 -2.33
CA VAL A 53 -0.74 3.34 -2.31
C VAL A 53 0.58 3.96 -2.73
N THR A 54 0.59 4.67 -3.83
CA THR A 54 1.83 5.15 -4.42
C THR A 54 1.61 6.41 -5.25
N THR A 55 2.67 6.89 -5.86
CA THR A 55 2.62 8.00 -6.80
C THR A 55 2.81 7.47 -8.21
N ALA A 56 2.45 8.29 -9.21
CA ALA A 56 2.57 7.89 -10.61
C ALA A 56 4.02 7.61 -11.01
N SER A 57 4.98 8.30 -10.40
CA SER A 57 6.40 8.11 -10.73
C SER A 57 6.95 6.79 -10.22
N PHE A 58 6.43 6.28 -9.10
CA PHE A 58 6.93 5.04 -8.51
C PHE A 58 6.26 3.79 -9.09
N LEU A 59 4.99 3.90 -9.49
CA LEU A 59 4.22 2.74 -9.93
C LEU A 59 4.91 1.91 -11.02
N PRO A 60 5.47 2.50 -12.08
CA PRO A 60 6.11 1.70 -13.13
C PRO A 60 7.26 0.84 -12.64
N LEU A 61 7.87 1.21 -11.51
CA LEU A 61 9.01 0.48 -10.96
C LEU A 61 8.60 -0.82 -10.29
N VAL A 62 7.34 -0.93 -9.86
CA VAL A 62 6.89 -2.06 -9.04
C VAL A 62 5.70 -2.81 -9.63
N GLU A 63 4.97 -2.25 -10.58
CA GLU A 63 3.71 -2.83 -11.04
C GLU A 63 3.87 -4.22 -11.66
N SER A 64 5.04 -4.52 -12.22
CA SER A 64 5.30 -5.82 -12.85
C SER A 64 5.87 -6.85 -11.87
N LEU A 65 6.15 -6.48 -10.63
CA LEU A 65 6.84 -7.34 -9.68
C LEU A 65 5.94 -8.35 -9.00
N GLY A 66 4.64 -8.14 -9.01
CA GLY A 66 3.74 -9.05 -8.31
C GLY A 66 2.29 -8.79 -8.63
N GLN A 67 1.41 -9.45 -7.89
CA GLN A 67 -0.03 -9.32 -8.06
C GLN A 67 -0.56 -8.21 -7.15
N ILE A 68 -1.17 -7.21 -7.75
CA ILE A 68 -1.71 -6.07 -7.03
C ILE A 68 -3.20 -5.97 -7.32
N GLN A 69 -4.02 -6.06 -6.27
CA GLN A 69 -5.47 -6.06 -6.45
C GLN A 69 -6.03 -4.66 -6.66
N ARG A 70 -5.48 -3.68 -5.96
CA ARG A 70 -5.96 -2.31 -6.06
C ARG A 70 -4.80 -1.34 -5.95
N VAL A 71 -4.79 -0.35 -6.81
CA VAL A 71 -3.79 0.71 -6.79
C VAL A 71 -4.49 2.05 -6.55
N VAL A 72 -3.96 2.82 -5.60
CA VAL A 72 -4.38 4.19 -5.38
C VAL A 72 -3.18 5.09 -5.69
N LEU A 73 -3.36 6.02 -6.63
CA LEU A 73 -2.33 6.98 -6.98
C LEU A 73 -2.60 8.28 -6.25
N LEU A 74 -1.63 8.74 -5.50
CA LEU A 74 -1.68 10.01 -4.80
C LEU A 74 -0.73 11.00 -5.48
N PRO A 75 -0.96 12.31 -5.29
CA PRO A 75 -0.10 13.32 -5.93
C PRO A 75 1.36 13.18 -5.54
N GLU A 76 2.24 13.54 -6.46
CA GLU A 76 3.66 13.66 -6.14
C GLU A 76 3.80 14.64 -4.97
N GLY A 77 4.64 14.30 -4.03
CA GLY A 77 4.82 15.15 -2.85
C GLY A 77 3.78 14.95 -1.75
N TYR A 78 2.85 14.00 -1.93
CA TYR A 78 1.89 13.69 -0.88
C TYR A 78 2.62 13.28 0.40
N ASP A 79 2.14 13.81 1.53
CA ASP A 79 2.71 13.48 2.84
C ASP A 79 2.12 12.17 3.35
N PHE A 80 2.91 11.11 3.31
CA PHE A 80 2.47 9.78 3.76
C PHE A 80 2.55 9.59 5.27
N SER A 81 3.00 10.60 6.02
CA SER A 81 3.21 10.43 7.46
C SER A 81 1.93 10.07 8.21
N SER A 82 0.78 10.53 7.73
CA SER A 82 -0.50 10.22 8.35
C SER A 82 -0.89 8.75 8.21
N LEU A 83 -0.28 8.05 7.27
CA LEU A 83 -0.54 6.63 7.01
C LEU A 83 0.58 5.74 7.52
N SER A 84 1.73 6.33 7.83
CA SER A 84 2.93 5.57 8.16
C SER A 84 2.79 4.84 9.50
N THR A 85 3.27 3.59 9.53
CA THR A 85 3.37 2.81 10.76
C THR A 85 4.73 2.98 11.43
N LEU A 86 5.66 3.65 10.75
CA LEU A 86 6.98 3.93 11.30
C LEU A 86 6.91 5.18 12.16
N ARG A 87 7.42 5.11 13.36
CA ARG A 87 7.39 6.20 14.32
C ARG A 87 8.80 6.50 14.78
#